data_e0d94d815f5f25985e05c4d6f67222e3
#
_entry.id   e0d94d815f5f25985e05c4d6f67222e3
#
_cell.length_a   1.000
_cell.length_b   1.000
_cell.length_c   1.000
_cell.angle_alpha   90.00
_cell.angle_beta   90.00
_cell.angle_gamma   90.00
#
_symmetry.space_group_name_H-M   'P 1'
#
loop_
_entity.id
_entity.type
_entity.pdbx_description
1 polymer ?
#
loop_
_entity_poly.entity_id
_entity_poly.type
_entity_poly.pdbx_seq_one_letter_code
_entity_poly.pdbx_strand_id
1 'polypeptide(L)'
;YGLLDGIPEAKTMFADVLGVDASQVIVGGNSSLNMMFDYIAMAYSHGVNGGAPWCREEKVKFLCPAPGYDRHFGITEYFGFELIPVAMTPDGPDMDEVERYAADPSVKGIWCVPMYSNPDGITYSDGTVRRFAAMKIGAPDFRIMWDNAYCIHHLSDTPDTLLNLYDEAKACGTEDRVVMFASTSKISFPGSGVSVMAGSPATVADVKKRMTYQTIGHDKVNMLRHVRFFKNADGLREHMKLHAAILRPKFQTVLDSLEI
;
A
#
# COMPACT_ATOMS: atom_id res chain seq x y z
N TYR A 1 -16.14 5.71 21.21
CA TYR A 1 -15.31 4.54 21.56
C TYR A 1 -15.45 3.40 20.57
N GLY A 2 -16.66 3.03 20.12
CA GLY A 2 -16.93 1.87 19.29
C GLY A 2 -16.59 1.99 17.79
N LEU A 3 -15.69 2.87 17.40
CA LEU A 3 -15.27 3.05 15.99
C LEU A 3 -14.12 2.07 15.69
N LEU A 4 -14.46 0.90 15.17
CA LEU A 4 -13.51 -0.16 14.87
C LEU A 4 -12.48 0.26 13.82
N ASP A 5 -12.93 0.95 12.78
CA ASP A 5 -12.16 1.35 11.59
C ASP A 5 -11.61 2.78 11.64
N GLY A 6 -11.59 3.40 12.83
CA GLY A 6 -11.03 4.72 13.06
C GLY A 6 -12.05 5.85 13.12
N ILE A 7 -11.58 7.06 13.46
CA ILE A 7 -12.43 8.25 13.54
C ILE A 7 -12.73 8.80 12.14
N PRO A 8 -13.93 9.34 11.90
CA PRO A 8 -14.34 9.84 10.57
C PRO A 8 -13.37 10.85 9.97
N GLU A 9 -12.85 11.78 10.79
CA GLU A 9 -11.95 12.84 10.35
C GLU A 9 -10.61 12.28 9.82
N ALA A 10 -10.08 11.23 10.47
CA ALA A 10 -8.87 10.56 9.99
C ALA A 10 -9.14 9.78 8.71
N LYS A 11 -10.28 9.11 8.61
CA LYS A 11 -10.71 8.41 7.39
C LYS A 11 -10.82 9.38 6.21
N THR A 12 -11.47 10.54 6.39
CA THR A 12 -11.59 11.56 5.34
C THR A 12 -10.21 12.08 4.92
N MET A 13 -9.34 12.41 5.86
CA MET A 13 -8.00 12.94 5.57
C MET A 13 -7.18 11.95 4.71
N PHE A 14 -7.20 10.67 5.05
CA PHE A 14 -6.46 9.65 4.29
C PHE A 14 -7.16 9.23 3.00
N ALA A 15 -8.49 9.29 2.94
CA ALA A 15 -9.24 9.08 1.71
C ALA A 15 -8.84 10.09 0.62
N ASP A 16 -8.69 11.36 0.99
CA ASP A 16 -8.21 12.42 0.09
C ASP A 16 -6.76 12.18 -0.37
N VAL A 17 -5.91 11.61 0.50
CA VAL A 17 -4.52 11.27 0.14
C VAL A 17 -4.46 10.09 -0.83
N LEU A 18 -5.32 9.09 -0.64
CA LEU A 18 -5.31 7.85 -1.42
C LEU A 18 -6.21 7.92 -2.66
N GLY A 19 -7.05 8.96 -2.78
CA GLY A 19 -7.99 9.11 -3.88
C GLY A 19 -9.11 8.06 -3.85
N VAL A 20 -9.69 7.81 -2.67
CA VAL A 20 -10.80 6.86 -2.46
C VAL A 20 -11.88 7.46 -1.58
N ASP A 21 -13.03 6.80 -1.45
CA ASP A 21 -14.07 7.24 -0.51
C ASP A 21 -13.66 6.95 0.96
N ALA A 22 -14.04 7.81 1.91
CA ALA A 22 -13.76 7.63 3.32
C ALA A 22 -14.34 6.31 3.90
N SER A 23 -15.44 5.81 3.31
CA SER A 23 -16.01 4.50 3.67
C SER A 23 -15.10 3.31 3.33
N GLN A 24 -14.16 3.51 2.42
CA GLN A 24 -13.21 2.51 1.94
C GLN A 24 -11.90 2.50 2.73
N VAL A 25 -11.76 3.35 3.75
CA VAL A 25 -10.55 3.49 4.55
C VAL A 25 -10.75 2.87 5.93
N ILE A 26 -9.76 2.09 6.35
CA ILE A 26 -9.57 1.59 7.72
C ILE A 26 -8.33 2.28 8.29
N VAL A 27 -8.48 2.98 9.40
CA VAL A 27 -7.37 3.62 10.10
C VAL A 27 -6.88 2.68 11.20
N GLY A 28 -5.61 2.30 11.12
CA GLY A 28 -4.98 1.33 12.00
C GLY A 28 -4.14 1.95 13.11
N GLY A 29 -3.17 1.17 13.56
CA GLY A 29 -2.18 1.58 14.56
C GLY A 29 -1.05 2.41 13.95
N ASN A 30 0.15 2.27 14.50
CA ASN A 30 1.31 3.10 14.12
C ASN A 30 2.12 2.57 12.92
N SER A 31 1.74 1.46 12.33
CA SER A 31 2.54 0.80 11.29
C SER A 31 1.67 0.19 10.19
N SER A 32 1.89 0.62 8.94
CA SER A 32 1.29 -0.05 7.78
C SER A 32 1.79 -1.48 7.60
N LEU A 33 3.02 -1.78 8.02
CA LEU A 33 3.57 -3.14 7.97
C LEU A 33 2.74 -4.12 8.82
N ASN A 34 2.24 -3.68 10.00
CA ASN A 34 1.32 -4.49 10.81
C ASN A 34 0.02 -4.78 10.06
N MET A 35 -0.56 -3.77 9.39
CA MET A 35 -1.78 -3.96 8.60
C MET A 35 -1.56 -4.90 7.40
N MET A 36 -0.39 -4.83 6.76
CA MET A 36 0.01 -5.76 5.70
C MET A 36 0.15 -7.18 6.22
N PHE A 37 0.83 -7.34 7.37
CA PHE A 37 0.95 -8.64 8.04
C PHE A 37 -0.42 -9.21 8.41
N ASP A 38 -1.28 -8.40 9.03
CA ASP A 38 -2.63 -8.79 9.41
C ASP A 38 -3.46 -9.23 8.19
N TYR A 39 -3.36 -8.48 7.07
CA TYR A 39 -4.06 -8.83 5.83
C TYR A 39 -3.60 -10.19 5.28
N ILE A 40 -2.29 -10.41 5.20
CA ILE A 40 -1.74 -11.71 4.75
C ILE A 40 -2.11 -12.83 5.74
N ALA A 41 -2.05 -12.60 7.05
CA ALA A 41 -2.46 -13.57 8.07
C ALA A 41 -3.95 -13.94 7.93
N MET A 42 -4.80 -12.97 7.65
CA MET A 42 -6.23 -13.20 7.40
C MET A 42 -6.44 -14.00 6.10
N ALA A 43 -5.76 -13.64 5.02
CA ALA A 43 -5.83 -14.36 3.76
C ALA A 43 -5.35 -15.81 3.93
N TYR A 44 -4.24 -16.01 4.64
CA TYR A 44 -3.69 -17.31 4.94
C TYR A 44 -4.66 -18.20 5.71
N SER A 45 -5.24 -17.68 6.79
CA SER A 45 -6.06 -18.48 7.72
C SER A 45 -7.53 -18.58 7.33
N HIS A 46 -8.08 -17.59 6.59
CA HIS A 46 -9.52 -17.48 6.32
C HIS A 46 -9.88 -17.21 4.86
N GLY A 47 -8.91 -16.99 3.99
CA GLY A 47 -9.13 -16.54 2.61
C GLY A 47 -9.47 -15.06 2.51
N VAL A 48 -9.79 -14.58 1.34
CA VAL A 48 -10.15 -13.17 1.07
C VAL A 48 -11.50 -13.11 0.35
N ASN A 49 -12.32 -12.14 0.72
CA ASN A 49 -13.65 -11.90 0.13
C ASN A 49 -14.52 -13.17 0.03
N GLY A 50 -14.47 -14.05 1.03
CA GLY A 50 -15.21 -15.31 1.06
C GLY A 50 -14.56 -16.47 0.32
N GLY A 51 -13.38 -16.28 -0.25
CA GLY A 51 -12.58 -17.35 -0.87
C GLY A 51 -12.01 -18.34 0.15
N ALA A 52 -11.39 -19.42 -0.36
CA ALA A 52 -10.75 -20.43 0.47
C ALA A 52 -9.50 -19.86 1.19
N PRO A 53 -9.20 -20.33 2.42
CA PRO A 53 -7.95 -20.00 3.10
C PRO A 53 -6.73 -20.44 2.30
N TRP A 54 -5.73 -19.55 2.16
CA TRP A 54 -4.51 -19.87 1.42
C TRP A 54 -3.69 -21.00 2.06
N CYS A 55 -3.81 -21.21 3.37
CA CYS A 55 -3.18 -22.37 4.05
C CYS A 55 -3.70 -23.75 3.60
N ARG A 56 -4.78 -23.80 2.82
CA ARG A 56 -5.32 -25.04 2.25
C ARG A 56 -4.78 -25.33 0.84
N GLU A 57 -4.10 -24.36 0.24
CA GLU A 57 -3.45 -24.55 -1.06
C GLU A 57 -2.18 -25.38 -0.87
N GLU A 58 -1.90 -26.26 -1.81
CA GLU A 58 -0.67 -27.05 -1.82
C GLU A 58 0.58 -26.14 -1.89
N LYS A 59 0.46 -25.05 -2.65
CA LYS A 59 1.53 -24.08 -2.84
C LYS A 59 0.97 -22.69 -3.05
N VAL A 60 1.48 -21.73 -2.30
CA VAL A 60 1.19 -20.31 -2.47
C VAL A 60 2.45 -19.59 -2.95
N LYS A 61 2.33 -18.80 -4.00
CA LYS A 61 3.41 -17.99 -4.56
C LYS A 61 3.06 -16.51 -4.48
N PHE A 62 4.08 -15.67 -4.35
CA PHE A 62 3.90 -14.22 -4.29
C PHE A 62 4.98 -13.51 -5.10
N LEU A 63 4.59 -12.52 -5.92
CA LEU A 63 5.51 -11.77 -6.75
C LEU A 63 6.20 -10.69 -5.92
N CYS A 64 7.51 -10.60 -6.07
CA CYS A 64 8.40 -9.72 -5.33
C CYS A 64 9.27 -8.91 -6.29
N PRO A 65 8.81 -7.72 -6.75
CA PRO A 65 9.64 -6.84 -7.55
C PRO A 65 10.94 -6.52 -6.82
N ALA A 66 12.08 -6.82 -7.47
CA ALA A 66 13.41 -6.70 -6.89
C ALA A 66 14.36 -5.93 -7.83
N PRO A 67 15.18 -5.01 -7.27
CA PRO A 67 15.28 -4.68 -5.84
C PRO A 67 13.99 -4.07 -5.29
N GLY A 68 13.68 -4.32 -3.99
CA GLY A 68 12.43 -3.89 -3.36
C GLY A 68 12.54 -3.85 -1.84
N TYR A 69 11.43 -3.58 -1.17
CA TYR A 69 11.42 -3.48 0.28
C TYR A 69 11.36 -4.88 0.93
N ASP A 70 12.48 -5.31 1.50
CA ASP A 70 12.68 -6.64 2.08
C ASP A 70 11.67 -7.04 3.16
N ARG A 71 11.13 -6.07 3.91
CA ARG A 71 10.10 -6.32 4.94
C ARG A 71 8.80 -6.87 4.35
N HIS A 72 8.43 -6.45 3.15
CA HIS A 72 7.28 -7.02 2.44
C HIS A 72 7.53 -8.50 2.13
N PHE A 73 8.70 -8.80 1.60
CA PHE A 73 9.09 -10.17 1.23
C PHE A 73 9.13 -11.06 2.47
N GLY A 74 9.70 -10.54 3.58
CA GLY A 74 9.73 -11.23 4.85
C GLY A 74 8.37 -11.60 5.43
N ILE A 75 7.30 -10.82 5.16
CA ILE A 75 5.94 -11.19 5.55
C ILE A 75 5.52 -12.48 4.84
N THR A 76 5.62 -12.51 3.51
CA THR A 76 5.18 -13.67 2.72
C THR A 76 6.07 -14.89 2.94
N GLU A 77 7.37 -14.69 3.12
CA GLU A 77 8.31 -15.76 3.50
C GLU A 77 7.95 -16.38 4.86
N TYR A 78 7.58 -15.53 5.85
CA TYR A 78 7.17 -16.00 7.18
C TYR A 78 5.96 -16.95 7.13
N PHE A 79 5.04 -16.76 6.20
CA PHE A 79 3.91 -17.66 5.97
C PHE A 79 4.24 -18.86 5.07
N GLY A 80 5.50 -19.05 4.68
CA GLY A 80 5.95 -20.17 3.86
C GLY A 80 5.61 -20.05 2.38
N PHE A 81 5.33 -18.85 1.87
CA PHE A 81 5.05 -18.65 0.45
C PHE A 81 6.34 -18.73 -0.37
N GLU A 82 6.24 -19.26 -1.58
CA GLU A 82 7.32 -19.16 -2.56
C GLU A 82 7.38 -17.73 -3.10
N LEU A 83 8.53 -17.09 -2.96
CA LEU A 83 8.77 -15.75 -3.48
C LEU A 83 9.28 -15.86 -4.92
N ILE A 84 8.59 -15.17 -5.84
CA ILE A 84 9.00 -15.07 -7.24
C ILE A 84 9.57 -13.67 -7.45
N PRO A 85 10.89 -13.52 -7.62
CA PRO A 85 11.46 -12.23 -7.97
C PRO A 85 11.00 -11.80 -9.37
N VAL A 86 10.68 -10.53 -9.51
CA VAL A 86 10.34 -9.87 -10.78
C VAL A 86 11.31 -8.70 -10.96
N ALA A 87 11.88 -8.56 -12.15
CA ALA A 87 12.82 -7.48 -12.42
C ALA A 87 12.13 -6.11 -12.36
N MET A 88 12.83 -5.12 -11.80
CA MET A 88 12.43 -3.70 -11.89
C MET A 88 12.95 -3.07 -13.16
N THR A 89 12.14 -2.21 -13.76
CA THR A 89 12.45 -1.36 -14.91
C THR A 89 12.29 0.11 -14.53
N PRO A 90 12.73 1.09 -15.33
CA PRO A 90 12.48 2.51 -15.06
C PRO A 90 10.98 2.88 -14.93
N ASP A 91 10.09 2.06 -15.47
CA ASP A 91 8.63 2.26 -15.45
C ASP A 91 7.91 1.52 -14.31
N GLY A 92 8.62 0.78 -13.48
CA GLY A 92 8.08 -0.11 -12.46
C GLY A 92 8.52 -1.55 -12.67
N PRO A 93 7.81 -2.57 -12.14
CA PRO A 93 8.15 -3.96 -12.38
C PRO A 93 7.97 -4.34 -13.86
N ASP A 94 8.75 -5.31 -14.32
CA ASP A 94 8.56 -5.88 -15.66
C ASP A 94 7.17 -6.53 -15.76
N MET A 95 6.26 -5.81 -16.41
CA MET A 95 4.86 -6.23 -16.50
C MET A 95 4.64 -7.46 -17.40
N ASP A 96 5.57 -7.78 -18.30
CA ASP A 96 5.49 -9.02 -19.08
C ASP A 96 5.72 -10.24 -18.18
N GLU A 97 6.68 -10.11 -17.24
CA GLU A 97 6.91 -11.11 -16.22
C GLU A 97 5.72 -11.19 -15.23
N VAL A 98 5.25 -10.04 -14.74
CA VAL A 98 4.10 -9.97 -13.81
C VAL A 98 2.88 -10.68 -14.40
N GLU A 99 2.48 -10.34 -15.62
CA GLU A 99 1.30 -10.92 -16.28
C GLU A 99 1.47 -12.40 -16.56
N ARG A 100 2.67 -12.82 -16.96
CA ARG A 100 2.99 -14.24 -17.18
C ARG A 100 2.84 -15.06 -15.90
N TYR A 101 3.35 -14.57 -14.78
CA TYR A 101 3.25 -15.28 -13.50
C TYR A 101 1.86 -15.17 -12.88
N ALA A 102 1.18 -14.03 -13.00
CA ALA A 102 -0.17 -13.83 -12.48
C ALA A 102 -1.22 -14.76 -13.13
N ALA A 103 -0.91 -15.34 -14.29
CA ALA A 103 -1.75 -16.35 -14.93
C ALA A 103 -1.75 -17.71 -14.20
N ASP A 104 -0.75 -17.97 -13.34
CA ASP A 104 -0.68 -19.18 -12.52
C ASP A 104 -1.63 -19.04 -11.31
N PRO A 105 -2.61 -19.95 -11.10
CA PRO A 105 -3.56 -19.88 -10.01
C PRO A 105 -2.93 -20.03 -8.60
N SER A 106 -1.70 -20.51 -8.50
CA SER A 106 -0.95 -20.56 -7.24
C SER A 106 -0.33 -19.21 -6.83
N VAL A 107 -0.27 -18.24 -7.76
CA VAL A 107 0.22 -16.89 -7.49
C VAL A 107 -0.90 -16.05 -6.90
N LYS A 108 -0.78 -15.67 -5.64
CA LYS A 108 -1.84 -15.00 -4.87
C LYS A 108 -1.67 -13.50 -4.75
N GLY A 109 -0.57 -12.94 -5.20
CA GLY A 109 -0.41 -11.49 -5.18
C GLY A 109 0.97 -10.99 -5.54
N ILE A 110 1.12 -9.67 -5.42
CA ILE A 110 2.33 -8.91 -5.70
C ILE A 110 2.50 -7.78 -4.68
N TRP A 111 3.74 -7.54 -4.25
CA TRP A 111 4.11 -6.36 -3.49
C TRP A 111 4.49 -5.20 -4.40
N CYS A 112 3.97 -4.01 -4.13
CA CYS A 112 4.27 -2.80 -4.91
C CYS A 112 4.56 -1.62 -3.99
N VAL A 113 5.64 -0.86 -4.28
CA VAL A 113 5.90 0.48 -3.76
C VAL A 113 5.92 1.41 -4.96
N PRO A 114 4.77 1.98 -5.37
CA PRO A 114 4.59 2.52 -6.72
C PRO A 114 5.17 3.91 -6.94
N MET A 115 5.53 4.62 -5.88
CA MET A 115 6.06 5.98 -5.99
C MET A 115 7.31 6.12 -5.14
N TYR A 116 8.39 6.66 -5.74
CA TYR A 116 9.69 6.82 -5.08
C TYR A 116 10.13 5.53 -4.37
N SER A 117 10.09 4.41 -5.09
CA SER A 117 10.28 3.07 -4.56
C SER A 117 11.59 2.91 -3.78
N ASN A 118 11.58 2.09 -2.75
CA ASN A 118 12.78 1.75 -1.99
C ASN A 118 13.33 0.40 -2.51
N PRO A 119 14.60 0.32 -3.00
CA PRO A 119 15.65 1.36 -2.90
C PRO A 119 15.80 2.30 -4.11
N ASP A 120 15.19 2.01 -5.26
CA ASP A 120 15.58 2.58 -6.56
C ASP A 120 15.00 3.98 -6.85
N GLY A 121 14.03 4.44 -6.05
CA GLY A 121 13.39 5.74 -6.24
C GLY A 121 12.46 5.81 -7.47
N ILE A 122 12.09 4.67 -8.05
CA ILE A 122 11.25 4.60 -9.27
C ILE A 122 9.80 4.94 -8.93
N THR A 123 9.16 5.73 -9.80
CA THR A 123 7.71 5.94 -9.82
C THR A 123 7.13 5.19 -11.01
N TYR A 124 6.10 4.37 -10.76
CA TYR A 124 5.47 3.56 -11.82
C TYR A 124 4.82 4.44 -12.88
N SER A 125 5.03 4.07 -14.14
CA SER A 125 4.42 4.78 -15.26
C SER A 125 2.90 4.53 -15.33
N ASP A 126 2.18 5.45 -15.98
CA ASP A 126 0.75 5.28 -16.27
C ASP A 126 0.46 3.96 -17.03
N GLY A 127 1.38 3.57 -17.92
CA GLY A 127 1.28 2.31 -18.65
C GLY A 127 1.30 1.10 -17.73
N THR A 128 2.23 1.10 -16.76
CA THR A 128 2.34 0.06 -15.73
C THR A 128 1.07 -0.01 -14.87
N VAL A 129 0.56 1.13 -14.41
CA VAL A 129 -0.65 1.17 -13.58
C VAL A 129 -1.87 0.64 -14.34
N ARG A 130 -2.05 1.02 -15.62
CA ARG A 130 -3.14 0.50 -16.45
C ARG A 130 -3.01 -0.99 -16.73
N ARG A 131 -1.79 -1.51 -16.90
CA ARG A 131 -1.56 -2.96 -17.05
C ARG A 131 -1.95 -3.71 -15.78
N PHE A 132 -1.59 -3.21 -14.59
CA PHE A 132 -2.05 -3.79 -13.31
C PHE A 132 -3.58 -3.86 -13.22
N ALA A 133 -4.28 -2.81 -13.60
CA ALA A 133 -5.73 -2.75 -13.58
C ALA A 133 -6.38 -3.77 -14.53
N ALA A 134 -5.81 -3.92 -15.73
CA ALA A 134 -6.42 -4.72 -16.80
C ALA A 134 -5.91 -6.16 -16.90
N MET A 135 -4.80 -6.51 -16.23
CA MET A 135 -4.14 -7.82 -16.38
C MET A 135 -5.07 -8.99 -16.08
N LYS A 136 -4.85 -10.08 -16.79
CA LYS A 136 -5.52 -11.36 -16.53
C LYS A 136 -4.82 -12.09 -15.40
N ILE A 137 -5.60 -12.70 -14.53
CA ILE A 137 -5.11 -13.46 -13.37
C ILE A 137 -5.64 -14.89 -13.40
N GLY A 138 -4.85 -15.83 -12.91
CA GLY A 138 -5.26 -17.22 -12.71
C GLY A 138 -6.01 -17.45 -11.41
N ALA A 139 -5.65 -16.72 -10.34
CA ALA A 139 -6.26 -16.83 -9.02
C ALA A 139 -7.31 -15.72 -8.80
N PRO A 140 -8.61 -16.03 -8.56
CA PRO A 140 -9.65 -15.02 -8.33
C PRO A 140 -9.39 -14.21 -7.05
N ASP A 141 -8.60 -14.75 -6.16
CA ASP A 141 -8.19 -14.16 -4.88
C ASP A 141 -6.81 -13.49 -4.93
N PHE A 142 -6.26 -13.22 -6.12
CA PHE A 142 -5.03 -12.45 -6.32
C PHE A 142 -5.16 -11.02 -5.77
N ARG A 143 -4.13 -10.53 -5.09
CA ARG A 143 -4.10 -9.18 -4.50
C ARG A 143 -2.87 -8.38 -4.91
N ILE A 144 -3.10 -7.12 -5.25
CA ILE A 144 -2.06 -6.11 -5.47
C ILE A 144 -1.90 -5.36 -4.15
N MET A 145 -0.80 -5.62 -3.44
CA MET A 145 -0.45 -4.98 -2.17
C MET A 145 0.26 -3.65 -2.48
N TRP A 146 -0.51 -2.56 -2.52
CA TRP A 146 -0.09 -1.26 -3.02
C TRP A 146 0.32 -0.34 -1.88
N ASP A 147 1.62 -0.35 -1.54
CA ASP A 147 2.16 0.45 -0.43
C ASP A 147 2.51 1.87 -0.88
N ASN A 148 1.65 2.83 -0.54
CA ASN A 148 1.83 4.25 -0.78
C ASN A 148 2.74 4.90 0.29
N ALA A 149 3.85 4.25 0.62
CA ALA A 149 4.77 4.73 1.66
C ALA A 149 5.31 6.14 1.40
N TYR A 150 5.38 6.55 0.13
CA TYR A 150 6.01 7.81 -0.30
C TYR A 150 5.11 8.69 -1.18
N CYS A 151 3.82 8.46 -1.25
CA CYS A 151 2.89 9.12 -2.19
C CYS A 151 2.81 10.65 -2.09
N ILE A 152 3.34 11.26 -1.03
CA ILE A 152 3.38 12.71 -0.82
C ILE A 152 4.77 13.21 -0.41
N HIS A 153 5.83 12.42 -0.69
CA HIS A 153 7.21 12.72 -0.29
C HIS A 153 7.99 13.42 -1.41
N HIS A 154 7.36 14.38 -2.05
CA HIS A 154 7.96 15.14 -3.16
C HIS A 154 9.12 15.99 -2.69
N LEU A 155 10.30 15.82 -3.30
CA LEU A 155 11.48 16.65 -3.05
C LEU A 155 11.72 17.66 -4.17
N SER A 156 11.22 17.42 -5.38
CA SER A 156 11.35 18.30 -6.54
C SER A 156 10.22 19.33 -6.59
N ASP A 157 10.46 20.45 -7.28
CA ASP A 157 9.42 21.43 -7.66
C ASP A 157 8.57 20.93 -8.83
N THR A 158 9.05 19.92 -9.54
CA THR A 158 8.31 19.13 -10.55
C THR A 158 8.20 17.69 -10.06
N PRO A 159 7.27 17.41 -9.12
CA PRO A 159 7.13 16.07 -8.56
C PRO A 159 6.65 15.08 -9.60
N ASP A 160 7.02 13.81 -9.40
CA ASP A 160 6.40 12.73 -10.16
C ASP A 160 4.90 12.68 -9.90
N THR A 161 4.18 12.16 -10.87
CA THR A 161 2.75 11.86 -10.75
C THR A 161 2.53 10.37 -10.83
N LEU A 162 1.58 9.86 -10.07
CA LEU A 162 1.17 8.46 -10.08
C LEU A 162 -0.31 8.38 -10.39
N LEU A 163 -0.65 7.64 -11.44
CA LEU A 163 -2.04 7.35 -11.78
C LEU A 163 -2.70 6.56 -10.64
N ASN A 164 -3.95 6.86 -10.32
CA ASN A 164 -4.65 6.13 -9.26
C ASN A 164 -5.04 4.73 -9.72
N LEU A 165 -4.35 3.72 -9.19
CA LEU A 165 -4.62 2.32 -9.52
C LEU A 165 -6.06 1.91 -9.19
N TYR A 166 -6.65 2.44 -8.11
CA TYR A 166 -7.99 2.06 -7.71
C TYR A 166 -9.05 2.52 -8.74
N ASP A 167 -8.90 3.74 -9.28
CA ASP A 167 -9.81 4.26 -10.31
C ASP A 167 -9.67 3.48 -11.61
N GLU A 168 -8.45 3.16 -12.04
CA GLU A 168 -8.21 2.36 -13.23
C GLU A 168 -8.77 0.93 -13.06
N ALA A 169 -8.57 0.31 -11.89
CA ALA A 169 -9.12 -1.00 -11.57
C ALA A 169 -10.64 -1.00 -11.54
N LYS A 170 -11.26 0.06 -10.98
CA LYS A 170 -12.71 0.23 -10.98
C LYS A 170 -13.28 0.37 -12.41
N ALA A 171 -12.59 1.07 -13.28
CA ALA A 171 -12.96 1.17 -14.69
C ALA A 171 -12.89 -0.19 -15.42
N CYS A 172 -12.01 -1.08 -14.96
CA CYS A 172 -11.86 -2.46 -15.47
C CYS A 172 -12.73 -3.50 -14.75
N GLY A 173 -13.44 -3.14 -13.65
CA GLY A 173 -14.20 -4.08 -12.80
C GLY A 173 -13.28 -5.03 -12.02
N THR A 174 -12.09 -4.56 -11.62
CA THR A 174 -11.04 -5.36 -10.95
C THR A 174 -10.61 -4.77 -9.62
N GLU A 175 -11.35 -3.80 -9.08
CA GLU A 175 -11.03 -3.05 -7.86
C GLU A 175 -10.87 -3.93 -6.62
N ASP A 176 -11.51 -5.10 -6.58
CA ASP A 176 -11.36 -6.05 -5.46
C ASP A 176 -9.93 -6.61 -5.32
N ARG A 177 -9.10 -6.48 -6.36
CA ARG A 177 -7.70 -6.91 -6.33
C ARG A 177 -6.78 -5.92 -5.62
N VAL A 178 -7.20 -4.66 -5.49
CA VAL A 178 -6.36 -3.57 -4.99
C VAL A 178 -6.49 -3.42 -3.48
N VAL A 179 -5.38 -3.53 -2.78
CA VAL A 179 -5.28 -3.26 -1.35
C VAL A 179 -4.20 -2.21 -1.14
N MET A 180 -4.62 -1.01 -0.78
CA MET A 180 -3.73 0.14 -0.62
C MET A 180 -3.33 0.31 0.84
N PHE A 181 -2.09 0.72 1.08
CA PHE A 181 -1.58 1.04 2.40
C PHE A 181 -0.88 2.38 2.40
N ALA A 182 -0.93 3.08 3.52
CA ALA A 182 -0.12 4.27 3.78
C ALA A 182 0.11 4.43 5.29
N SER A 183 1.05 5.30 5.67
CA SER A 183 1.26 5.65 7.08
C SER A 183 1.92 7.00 7.22
N THR A 184 1.80 7.59 8.42
CA THR A 184 2.52 8.82 8.78
C THR A 184 3.91 8.55 9.37
N SER A 185 4.42 7.31 9.28
CA SER A 185 5.71 6.93 9.89
C SER A 185 6.90 7.77 9.39
N LYS A 186 6.83 8.25 8.14
CA LYS A 186 7.85 9.10 7.53
C LYS A 186 7.37 10.56 7.38
N ILE A 187 6.21 10.89 7.96
CA ILE A 187 5.55 12.21 7.87
C ILE A 187 5.56 12.89 9.23
N SER A 188 5.15 12.19 10.30
CA SER A 188 5.17 12.68 11.67
C SER A 188 6.28 12.01 12.49
N PHE A 189 5.95 10.95 13.24
CA PHE A 189 6.92 10.26 14.08
C PHE A 189 6.86 8.74 13.85
N PRO A 190 8.00 8.10 13.53
CA PRO A 190 8.07 6.65 13.50
C PRO A 190 7.69 6.06 14.86
N GLY A 191 6.90 5.00 14.88
CA GLY A 191 6.44 4.37 16.12
C GLY A 191 5.30 5.09 16.85
N SER A 192 5.00 6.34 16.49
CA SER A 192 3.89 7.15 17.03
C SER A 192 2.98 7.70 15.95
N GLY A 193 3.08 7.15 14.74
CA GLY A 193 2.27 7.53 13.60
C GLY A 193 0.87 6.91 13.59
N VAL A 194 0.22 7.06 12.45
CA VAL A 194 -1.06 6.44 12.10
C VAL A 194 -0.90 5.75 10.76
N SER A 195 -1.40 4.54 10.63
CA SER A 195 -1.43 3.79 9.38
C SER A 195 -2.83 3.61 8.86
N VAL A 196 -2.96 3.36 7.58
CA VAL A 196 -4.24 3.12 6.93
C VAL A 196 -4.13 1.99 5.92
N MET A 197 -5.27 1.32 5.73
CA MET A 197 -5.55 0.42 4.63
C MET A 197 -6.78 0.92 3.89
N ALA A 198 -6.78 0.81 2.57
CA ALA A 198 -7.94 1.07 1.76
C ALA A 198 -8.11 -0.01 0.69
N GLY A 199 -9.35 -0.19 0.23
CA GLY A 199 -9.69 -1.16 -0.80
C GLY A 199 -11.15 -1.06 -1.20
N SER A 200 -11.63 -2.03 -1.98
CA SER A 200 -13.03 -2.08 -2.36
C SER A 200 -13.96 -2.20 -1.15
N PRO A 201 -15.24 -1.83 -1.27
CA PRO A 201 -16.22 -2.04 -0.21
C PRO A 201 -16.27 -3.49 0.30
N ALA A 202 -16.12 -4.47 -0.60
CA ALA A 202 -16.10 -5.89 -0.24
C ALA A 202 -14.86 -6.22 0.61
N THR A 203 -13.68 -5.76 0.18
CA THR A 203 -12.42 -5.95 0.92
C THR A 203 -12.47 -5.29 2.30
N VAL A 204 -12.95 -4.05 2.40
CA VAL A 204 -13.09 -3.34 3.67
C VAL A 204 -14.07 -4.06 4.61
N ALA A 205 -15.20 -4.52 4.09
CA ALA A 205 -16.19 -5.27 4.87
C ALA A 205 -15.62 -6.59 5.41
N ASP A 206 -14.88 -7.35 4.58
CA ASP A 206 -14.25 -8.60 4.98
C ASP A 206 -13.19 -8.38 6.07
N VAL A 207 -12.32 -7.38 5.91
CA VAL A 207 -11.31 -7.03 6.92
C VAL A 207 -11.96 -6.58 8.22
N LYS A 208 -12.95 -5.69 8.18
CA LYS A 208 -13.68 -5.23 9.38
C LYS A 208 -14.34 -6.38 10.13
N LYS A 209 -14.96 -7.32 9.43
CA LYS A 209 -15.54 -8.52 10.05
C LYS A 209 -14.49 -9.29 10.87
N ARG A 210 -13.27 -9.39 10.38
CA ARG A 210 -12.18 -10.11 11.07
C ARG A 210 -11.57 -9.29 12.20
N MET A 211 -11.48 -7.97 12.03
CA MET A 211 -11.00 -7.07 13.07
C MET A 211 -11.82 -7.15 14.36
N THR A 212 -13.12 -7.52 14.30
CA THR A 212 -13.95 -7.69 15.50
C THR A 212 -13.43 -8.76 16.46
N TYR A 213 -12.63 -9.70 15.97
CA TYR A 213 -11.98 -10.74 16.80
C TYR A 213 -10.57 -10.35 17.25
N GLN A 214 -9.97 -9.37 16.60
CA GLN A 214 -8.58 -8.93 16.81
C GLN A 214 -8.50 -7.75 17.78
N THR A 215 -9.41 -6.78 17.68
CA THR A 215 -9.34 -5.50 18.40
C THR A 215 -10.72 -4.89 18.63
N ILE A 216 -10.80 -4.01 19.63
CA ILE A 216 -11.96 -3.10 19.80
C ILE A 216 -11.79 -1.84 18.95
N GLY A 217 -10.59 -1.62 18.43
CA GLY A 217 -10.19 -0.48 17.61
C GLY A 217 -8.85 0.09 18.07
N HIS A 218 -8.18 0.74 17.13
CA HIS A 218 -6.87 1.34 17.38
C HIS A 218 -6.97 2.66 18.17
N ASP A 219 -5.80 3.21 18.55
CA ASP A 219 -5.66 4.42 19.37
C ASP A 219 -6.27 5.68 18.70
N LYS A 220 -7.46 6.05 19.16
CA LYS A 220 -8.22 7.20 18.64
C LYS A 220 -7.69 8.54 19.12
N VAL A 221 -6.99 8.54 20.24
CA VAL A 221 -6.33 9.77 20.76
C VAL A 221 -5.19 10.14 19.82
N ASN A 222 -4.41 9.15 19.39
CA ASN A 222 -3.35 9.38 18.41
C ASN A 222 -3.89 9.79 17.03
N MET A 223 -4.98 9.18 16.56
CA MET A 223 -5.66 9.61 15.34
C MET A 223 -6.10 11.07 15.43
N LEU A 224 -6.77 11.44 16.54
CA LEU A 224 -7.24 12.79 16.75
C LEU A 224 -6.09 13.80 16.85
N ARG A 225 -4.95 13.42 17.47
CA ARG A 225 -3.75 14.25 17.52
C ARG A 225 -3.24 14.58 16.12
N HIS A 226 -3.15 13.60 15.23
CA HIS A 226 -2.74 13.78 13.83
C HIS A 226 -3.73 14.66 13.06
N VAL A 227 -5.03 14.38 13.19
CA VAL A 227 -6.07 15.19 12.55
C VAL A 227 -6.02 16.65 13.03
N ARG A 228 -5.86 16.90 14.32
CA ARG A 228 -5.75 18.27 14.86
C ARG A 228 -4.50 18.98 14.37
N PHE A 229 -3.40 18.28 14.20
CA PHE A 229 -2.14 18.84 13.72
C PHE A 229 -2.21 19.16 12.23
N PHE A 230 -2.60 18.20 11.40
CA PHE A 230 -2.64 18.36 9.94
C PHE A 230 -3.92 19.06 9.45
N LYS A 231 -5.01 18.97 10.19
CA LYS A 231 -6.36 19.45 9.88
C LYS A 231 -7.04 18.65 8.76
N ASN A 232 -6.39 18.51 7.60
CA ASN A 232 -6.86 17.82 6.40
C ASN A 232 -5.68 17.35 5.53
N ALA A 233 -5.94 16.79 4.38
CA ALA A 233 -4.91 16.32 3.44
C ALA A 233 -4.02 17.47 2.92
N ASP A 234 -4.55 18.67 2.75
CA ASP A 234 -3.75 19.82 2.30
C ASP A 234 -2.76 20.26 3.37
N GLY A 235 -3.19 20.30 4.63
CA GLY A 235 -2.28 20.58 5.75
C GLY A 235 -1.17 19.54 5.87
N LEU A 236 -1.47 18.29 5.55
CA LEU A 236 -0.49 17.22 5.50
C LEU A 236 0.50 17.44 4.33
N ARG A 237 0.02 17.81 3.14
CA ARG A 237 0.87 18.17 1.99
C ARG A 237 1.76 19.39 2.28
N GLU A 238 1.22 20.43 2.90
CA GLU A 238 2.01 21.61 3.31
C GLU A 238 3.10 21.24 4.32
N HIS A 239 2.81 20.36 5.27
CA HIS A 239 3.82 19.85 6.20
C HIS A 239 4.96 19.12 5.46
N MET A 240 4.64 18.34 4.42
CA MET A 240 5.64 17.65 3.62
C MET A 240 6.51 18.60 2.79
N LYS A 241 6.00 19.77 2.39
CA LYS A 241 6.84 20.83 1.78
C LYS A 241 7.91 21.35 2.74
N LEU A 242 7.61 21.44 4.03
CA LEU A 242 8.61 21.81 5.05
C LEU A 242 9.69 20.73 5.20
N HIS A 243 9.31 19.45 5.14
CA HIS A 243 10.26 18.35 5.09
C HIS A 243 11.14 18.41 3.84
N ALA A 244 10.55 18.66 2.66
CA ALA A 244 11.28 18.81 1.42
C ALA A 244 12.32 19.94 1.50
N ALA A 245 11.98 21.09 2.10
CA ALA A 245 12.91 22.20 2.28
C ALA A 245 14.13 21.82 3.13
N ILE A 246 13.97 20.90 4.08
CA ILE A 246 15.09 20.41 4.94
C ILE A 246 15.91 19.33 4.22
N LEU A 247 15.23 18.44 3.47
CA LEU A 247 15.87 17.27 2.86
C LEU A 247 16.53 17.57 1.51
N ARG A 248 15.90 18.39 0.68
CA ARG A 248 16.39 18.71 -0.69
C ARG A 248 17.86 19.13 -0.72
N PRO A 249 18.35 20.07 0.13
CA PRO A 249 19.77 20.45 0.11
C PRO A 249 20.71 19.29 0.40
N LYS A 250 20.28 18.35 1.26
CA LYS A 250 21.08 17.17 1.61
C LYS A 250 21.18 16.20 0.44
N PHE A 251 20.08 15.95 -0.26
CA PHE A 251 20.07 15.14 -1.47
C PHE A 251 20.91 15.78 -2.57
N GLN A 252 20.77 17.10 -2.78
CA GLN A 252 21.54 17.83 -3.77
C GLN A 252 23.05 17.73 -3.49
N THR A 253 23.46 17.88 -2.22
CA THR A 253 24.88 17.73 -1.84
C THR A 253 25.43 16.33 -2.20
N VAL A 254 24.62 15.28 -2.04
CA VAL A 254 25.03 13.91 -2.42
C VAL A 254 25.16 13.79 -3.93
N LEU A 255 24.17 14.28 -4.68
CA LEU A 255 24.19 14.26 -6.16
C LEU A 255 25.41 15.02 -6.71
N ASP A 256 25.64 16.24 -6.21
CA ASP A 256 26.80 17.07 -6.62
C ASP A 256 28.14 16.40 -6.27
N SER A 257 28.20 15.67 -5.15
CA SER A 257 29.42 14.97 -4.72
C SER A 257 29.70 13.70 -5.51
N LEU A 258 28.66 13.07 -6.05
CA LEU A 258 28.78 11.88 -6.90
C LEU A 258 28.85 12.20 -8.39
N GLU A 259 28.75 13.50 -8.76
CA GLU A 259 28.73 13.96 -10.16
C GLU A 259 27.63 13.29 -11.00
N ILE A 260 26.43 13.10 -10.37
CA ILE A 260 25.27 12.45 -10.98
C ILE A 260 24.27 13.51 -11.48
#